data_581eaa3187ee513c3663ca688a04fe3c
#
_entry.id   581eaa3187ee513c3663ca688a04fe3c
#
_cell.length_a   1.000
_cell.length_b   1.000
_cell.length_c   1.000
_cell.angle_alpha   90.00
_cell.angle_beta   90.00
_cell.angle_gamma   90.00
#
_symmetry.space_group_name_H-M   'P 1'
#
loop_
_entity.id
_entity.type
_entity.pdbx_description
1 polymer ?
#
loop_
_entity_poly.entity_id
_entity_poly.type
_entity_poly.pdbx_seq_one_letter_code
_entity_poly.pdbx_strand_id
1 'polypeptide(L)'
;MMVWVTKEDSLTKKRNKIMGHYKGKKVGFTAGNFDLIHPGYIYTFETAKKHCDYFLVFLHSDPSAGRNTKYKPVIPLHERYKTLMALEAIDEVVTYESEEDLERLIKFFNPDVRILGDDYIGERFTGDHLPIEVVYTTRSHGWSTTKLKDMITRMTMKQNPNVIKNLENK
;
A
#
# COMPACT_ATOMS: atom_id res chain seq x y z
N MET A 1 -20.91 10.86 -4.48
CA MET A 1 -21.55 10.85 -3.13
C MET A 1 -20.96 9.65 -2.37
N MET A 2 -20.00 9.90 -1.43
CA MET A 2 -19.45 8.84 -0.58
C MET A 2 -20.54 8.43 0.40
N VAL A 3 -21.11 7.26 0.21
CA VAL A 3 -22.05 6.68 1.18
C VAL A 3 -21.20 6.01 2.26
N TRP A 4 -21.17 6.60 3.44
CA TRP A 4 -20.66 5.98 4.67
C TRP A 4 -21.68 4.90 5.10
N VAL A 5 -21.54 3.73 4.54
CA VAL A 5 -22.24 2.53 5.05
C VAL A 5 -21.49 2.09 6.30
N THR A 6 -22.18 1.59 7.32
CA THR A 6 -21.57 1.09 8.56
C THR A 6 -20.40 0.16 8.22
N LYS A 7 -19.27 0.30 8.94
CA LYS A 7 -17.99 -0.34 8.60
C LYS A 7 -18.13 -1.84 8.27
N GLU A 8 -19.02 -2.54 8.92
CA GLU A 8 -19.21 -4.00 8.85
C GLU A 8 -20.04 -4.43 7.61
N ASP A 9 -21.13 -3.75 7.31
CA ASP A 9 -22.00 -4.06 6.15
C ASP A 9 -21.30 -3.73 4.81
N SER A 10 -20.49 -2.67 4.78
CA SER A 10 -19.70 -2.28 3.62
C SER A 10 -18.61 -3.30 3.30
N LEU A 11 -17.87 -3.75 4.32
CA LEU A 11 -16.81 -4.75 4.18
C LEU A 11 -17.39 -6.10 3.76
N THR A 12 -18.53 -6.52 4.35
CA THR A 12 -19.18 -7.79 3.99
C THR A 12 -19.69 -7.77 2.55
N LYS A 13 -20.34 -6.69 2.11
CA LYS A 13 -20.77 -6.53 0.70
C LYS A 13 -19.57 -6.51 -0.25
N LYS A 14 -18.50 -5.77 0.11
CA LYS A 14 -17.27 -5.71 -0.67
C LYS A 14 -16.59 -7.08 -0.72
N ARG A 15 -16.50 -7.82 0.41
CA ARG A 15 -16.00 -9.19 0.45
C ARG A 15 -16.79 -10.11 -0.48
N ASN A 16 -18.13 -10.12 -0.38
CA ASN A 16 -18.96 -11.01 -1.19
C ASN A 16 -18.82 -10.72 -2.68
N LYS A 17 -18.72 -9.45 -3.05
CA LYS A 17 -18.39 -9.04 -4.43
C LYS A 17 -17.02 -9.55 -4.85
N ILE A 18 -15.99 -9.31 -4.02
CA ILE A 18 -14.62 -9.74 -4.27
C ILE A 18 -14.54 -11.27 -4.28
N MET A 19 -15.14 -11.97 -3.31
CA MET A 19 -15.17 -13.44 -3.25
C MET A 19 -15.81 -14.08 -4.49
N GLY A 20 -16.80 -13.43 -5.08
CA GLY A 20 -17.36 -13.85 -6.36
C GLY A 20 -16.33 -13.80 -7.50
N HIS A 21 -15.39 -12.84 -7.46
CA HIS A 21 -14.37 -12.64 -8.49
C HIS A 21 -13.14 -13.55 -8.33
N TYR A 22 -12.84 -13.99 -7.11
CA TYR A 22 -11.64 -14.81 -6.89
C TYR A 22 -11.91 -16.26 -6.42
N LYS A 23 -13.16 -16.72 -6.44
CA LYS A 23 -13.48 -18.11 -6.11
C LYS A 23 -12.64 -19.07 -6.95
N GLY A 24 -11.82 -19.90 -6.29
CA GLY A 24 -10.89 -20.82 -6.94
C GLY A 24 -9.61 -20.20 -7.50
N LYS A 25 -9.35 -18.92 -7.20
CA LYS A 25 -8.10 -18.21 -7.54
C LYS A 25 -7.18 -18.14 -6.33
N LYS A 26 -5.88 -18.16 -6.56
CA LYS A 26 -4.89 -17.85 -5.53
C LYS A 26 -4.89 -16.34 -5.28
N VAL A 27 -5.16 -15.92 -4.05
CA VAL A 27 -5.28 -14.51 -3.65
C VAL A 27 -3.99 -14.04 -3.01
N GLY A 28 -3.37 -13.01 -3.58
CA GLY A 28 -2.22 -12.33 -2.99
C GLY A 28 -2.57 -10.97 -2.42
N PHE A 29 -1.77 -10.49 -1.48
CA PHE A 29 -1.91 -9.13 -0.99
C PHE A 29 -0.56 -8.49 -0.62
N THR A 30 -0.58 -7.16 -0.59
CA THR A 30 0.43 -6.32 0.06
C THR A 30 -0.24 -5.21 0.86
N ALA A 31 0.46 -4.62 1.82
CA ALA A 31 -0.06 -3.52 2.64
C ALA A 31 0.95 -2.39 2.75
N GLY A 32 0.46 -1.15 2.71
CA GLY A 32 1.31 0.03 2.83
C GLY A 32 0.57 1.34 2.57
N ASN A 33 1.30 2.45 2.60
CA ASN A 33 0.71 3.77 2.35
C ASN A 33 0.73 4.20 0.88
N PHE A 34 1.60 3.63 0.05
CA PHE A 34 1.70 3.87 -1.40
C PHE A 34 1.58 5.35 -1.79
N ASP A 35 2.34 6.20 -1.11
CA ASP A 35 2.23 7.67 -1.23
C ASP A 35 2.63 8.15 -2.64
N LEU A 36 3.89 8.00 -3.00
CA LEU A 36 4.41 8.31 -4.34
C LEU A 36 4.72 7.00 -5.05
N ILE A 37 3.94 6.66 -6.05
CA ILE A 37 4.21 5.47 -6.87
C ILE A 37 5.51 5.67 -7.64
N HIS A 38 6.42 4.70 -7.52
CA HIS A 38 7.74 4.69 -8.14
C HIS A 38 8.05 3.29 -8.69
N PRO A 39 9.08 3.11 -9.53
CA PRO A 39 9.39 1.81 -10.16
C PRO A 39 9.48 0.64 -9.18
N GLY A 40 9.98 0.88 -7.96
CA GLY A 40 10.04 -0.16 -6.93
C GLY A 40 8.68 -0.78 -6.56
N TYR A 41 7.60 -0.01 -6.57
CA TYR A 41 6.25 -0.54 -6.39
C TYR A 41 5.81 -1.36 -7.60
N ILE A 42 6.13 -0.90 -8.82
CA ILE A 42 5.77 -1.64 -10.03
C ILE A 42 6.43 -3.03 -10.02
N TYR A 43 7.72 -3.13 -9.70
CA TYR A 43 8.41 -4.43 -9.54
C TYR A 43 7.76 -5.34 -8.48
N THR A 44 7.29 -4.75 -7.36
CA THR A 44 6.55 -5.49 -6.34
C THR A 44 5.22 -6.03 -6.88
N PHE A 45 4.47 -5.21 -7.62
CA PHE A 45 3.16 -5.60 -8.17
C PHE A 45 3.31 -6.64 -9.30
N GLU A 46 4.31 -6.49 -10.17
CA GLU A 46 4.65 -7.50 -11.18
C GLU A 46 5.05 -8.84 -10.54
N THR A 47 5.79 -8.78 -9.43
CA THR A 47 6.13 -9.99 -8.67
C THR A 47 4.87 -10.62 -8.08
N ALA A 48 3.96 -9.82 -7.52
CA ALA A 48 2.69 -10.31 -6.99
C ALA A 48 1.90 -11.10 -8.04
N LYS A 49 1.80 -10.58 -9.26
CA LYS A 49 1.06 -11.25 -10.36
C LYS A 49 1.68 -12.56 -10.82
N LYS A 50 2.94 -12.85 -10.46
CA LYS A 50 3.57 -14.16 -10.70
C LYS A 50 3.22 -15.19 -9.62
N HIS A 51 2.73 -14.74 -8.47
CA HIS A 51 2.47 -15.57 -7.30
C HIS A 51 0.99 -15.70 -6.95
N CYS A 52 0.11 -14.90 -7.57
CA CYS A 52 -1.33 -14.95 -7.34
C CYS A 52 -2.13 -14.61 -8.61
N ASP A 53 -3.37 -15.08 -8.65
CA ASP A 53 -4.33 -14.82 -9.73
C ASP A 53 -5.15 -13.55 -9.46
N TYR A 54 -5.30 -13.17 -8.19
CA TYR A 54 -6.04 -12.00 -7.73
C TYR A 54 -5.23 -11.24 -6.69
N PHE A 55 -4.93 -9.97 -6.95
CA PHE A 55 -4.04 -9.19 -6.11
C PHE A 55 -4.76 -8.05 -5.39
N LEU A 56 -4.75 -8.11 -4.05
CA LEU A 56 -5.30 -7.11 -3.15
C LEU A 56 -4.22 -6.14 -2.67
N VAL A 57 -4.53 -4.86 -2.64
CA VAL A 57 -3.71 -3.86 -1.97
C VAL A 57 -4.46 -3.32 -0.75
N PHE A 58 -3.91 -3.51 0.45
CA PHE A 58 -4.40 -2.86 1.66
C PHE A 58 -3.70 -1.52 1.82
N LEU A 59 -4.47 -0.44 1.62
CA LEU A 59 -3.98 0.94 1.58
C LEU A 59 -4.16 1.62 2.95
N HIS A 60 -3.06 1.93 3.62
CA HIS A 60 -3.08 2.68 4.88
C HIS A 60 -3.56 4.11 4.66
N SER A 61 -4.52 4.57 5.46
CA SER A 61 -5.08 5.93 5.36
C SER A 61 -4.01 6.98 5.69
N ASP A 62 -3.44 6.93 6.88
CA ASP A 62 -2.38 7.82 7.35
C ASP A 62 -1.51 7.13 8.41
N PRO A 63 -0.33 6.62 8.05
CA PRO A 63 0.55 5.93 9.00
C PRO A 63 1.15 6.86 10.07
N SER A 64 1.11 8.18 9.88
CA SER A 64 1.63 9.14 10.86
C SER A 64 0.74 9.27 12.10
N ALA A 65 -0.55 8.93 11.98
CA ALA A 65 -1.50 9.00 13.10
C ALA A 65 -1.17 8.00 14.23
N GLY A 66 -0.55 6.86 13.90
CA GLY A 66 -0.21 5.81 14.87
C GLY A 66 1.30 5.59 15.08
N ARG A 67 2.16 6.23 14.30
CA ARG A 67 3.62 6.04 14.33
C ARG A 67 4.37 7.35 14.16
N ASN A 68 4.93 7.88 15.24
CA ASN A 68 5.69 9.14 15.24
C ASN A 68 6.92 9.14 14.30
N THR A 69 7.38 7.98 13.85
CA THR A 69 8.50 7.83 12.90
C THR A 69 8.06 7.88 11.43
N LYS A 70 6.75 7.93 11.15
CA LYS A 70 6.22 7.99 9.78
C LYS A 70 5.70 9.38 9.46
N TYR A 71 6.00 9.85 8.26
CA TYR A 71 5.46 11.12 7.77
C TYR A 71 4.07 10.90 7.16
N LYS A 72 3.24 11.95 7.29
CA LYS A 72 1.96 12.01 6.60
C LYS A 72 2.18 11.86 5.08
N PRO A 73 1.34 11.09 4.39
CA PRO A 73 1.42 11.00 2.94
C PRO A 73 1.23 12.37 2.27
N VAL A 74 2.01 12.64 1.22
CA VAL A 74 1.90 13.86 0.40
C VAL A 74 0.61 13.83 -0.40
N ILE A 75 0.27 12.64 -0.94
CA ILE A 75 -0.93 12.46 -1.76
C ILE A 75 -2.10 12.05 -0.86
N PRO A 76 -3.27 12.74 -0.96
CA PRO A 76 -4.47 12.39 -0.20
C PRO A 76 -4.92 10.95 -0.45
N LEU A 77 -5.56 10.33 0.55
CA LEU A 77 -6.00 8.93 0.49
C LEU A 77 -6.79 8.59 -0.77
N HIS A 78 -7.78 9.42 -1.13
CA HIS A 78 -8.63 9.14 -2.28
C HIS A 78 -7.88 9.20 -3.62
N GLU A 79 -6.85 10.03 -3.74
CA GLU A 79 -6.02 10.10 -4.95
C GLU A 79 -5.04 8.91 -5.01
N ARG A 80 -4.48 8.48 -3.87
CA ARG A 80 -3.68 7.25 -3.80
C ARG A 80 -4.51 6.02 -4.17
N TYR A 81 -5.76 5.96 -3.69
CA TYR A 81 -6.71 4.91 -4.05
C TYR A 81 -6.96 4.87 -5.57
N LYS A 82 -7.26 6.01 -6.19
CA LYS A 82 -7.48 6.10 -7.65
C LYS A 82 -6.25 5.70 -8.45
N THR A 83 -5.06 6.16 -8.01
CA THR A 83 -3.80 5.82 -8.66
C THR A 83 -3.55 4.32 -8.64
N LEU A 84 -3.75 3.66 -7.49
CA LEU A 84 -3.60 2.21 -7.38
C LEU A 84 -4.61 1.45 -8.23
N MET A 85 -5.89 1.87 -8.22
CA MET A 85 -6.94 1.23 -9.03
C MET A 85 -6.76 1.41 -10.54
N ALA A 86 -5.92 2.34 -10.97
CA ALA A 86 -5.57 2.53 -12.38
C ALA A 86 -4.42 1.62 -12.84
N LEU A 87 -3.76 0.90 -11.92
CA LEU A 87 -2.67 -0.02 -12.24
C LEU A 87 -3.24 -1.41 -12.58
N GLU A 88 -2.96 -1.91 -13.78
CA GLU A 88 -3.46 -3.19 -14.29
C GLU A 88 -3.11 -4.39 -13.39
N ALA A 89 -1.99 -4.32 -12.67
CA ALA A 89 -1.56 -5.37 -11.77
C ALA A 89 -2.43 -5.51 -10.51
N ILE A 90 -3.26 -4.54 -10.17
CA ILE A 90 -4.04 -4.49 -8.94
C ILE A 90 -5.51 -4.77 -9.24
N ASP A 91 -6.06 -5.82 -8.65
CA ASP A 91 -7.46 -6.19 -8.85
C ASP A 91 -8.40 -5.46 -7.90
N GLU A 92 -7.97 -5.16 -6.66
CA GLU A 92 -8.80 -4.44 -5.69
C GLU A 92 -7.94 -3.70 -4.66
N VAL A 93 -8.43 -2.56 -4.17
CA VAL A 93 -7.83 -1.78 -3.08
C VAL A 93 -8.81 -1.67 -1.92
N VAL A 94 -8.34 -1.96 -0.71
CA VAL A 94 -9.10 -1.83 0.54
C VAL A 94 -8.35 -0.93 1.51
N THR A 95 -9.00 0.09 2.04
CA THR A 95 -8.37 1.02 2.99
C THR A 95 -8.44 0.53 4.44
N TYR A 96 -7.41 0.87 5.25
CA TYR A 96 -7.36 0.60 6.68
C TYR A 96 -6.71 1.76 7.44
N GLU A 97 -6.93 1.84 8.75
CA GLU A 97 -6.47 2.95 9.58
C GLU A 97 -5.45 2.55 10.65
N SER A 98 -5.47 1.30 11.12
CA SER A 98 -4.59 0.81 12.18
C SER A 98 -4.03 -0.58 11.88
N GLU A 99 -3.03 -1.02 12.64
CA GLU A 99 -2.48 -2.37 12.50
C GLU A 99 -3.51 -3.44 12.87
N GLU A 100 -4.42 -3.15 13.84
CA GLU A 100 -5.53 -4.01 14.20
C GLU A 100 -6.53 -4.13 13.03
N ASP A 101 -6.80 -3.02 12.32
CA ASP A 101 -7.66 -3.06 11.13
C ASP A 101 -7.01 -3.90 10.03
N LEU A 102 -5.68 -3.76 9.83
CA LEU A 102 -4.94 -4.58 8.86
C LEU A 102 -5.06 -6.07 9.20
N GLU A 103 -4.86 -6.44 10.46
CA GLU A 103 -4.97 -7.84 10.88
C GLU A 103 -6.38 -8.39 10.69
N ARG A 104 -7.42 -7.58 11.00
CA ARG A 104 -8.82 -7.94 10.73
C ARG A 104 -9.08 -8.14 9.25
N LEU A 105 -8.55 -7.27 8.37
CA LEU A 105 -8.66 -7.42 6.92
C LEU A 105 -7.98 -8.70 6.43
N ILE A 106 -6.78 -9.00 6.92
CA ILE A 106 -6.07 -10.24 6.56
C ILE A 106 -6.91 -11.45 6.93
N LYS A 107 -7.41 -11.53 8.16
CA LYS A 107 -8.29 -12.62 8.61
C LYS A 107 -9.60 -12.70 7.82
N PHE A 108 -10.17 -11.55 7.48
CA PHE A 108 -11.45 -11.45 6.79
C PHE A 108 -11.37 -11.87 5.32
N PHE A 109 -10.33 -11.45 4.60
CA PHE A 109 -10.11 -11.81 3.20
C PHE A 109 -9.45 -13.17 3.05
N ASN A 110 -8.74 -13.65 4.08
CA ASN A 110 -8.04 -14.92 4.12
C ASN A 110 -7.20 -15.18 2.84
N PRO A 111 -6.25 -14.29 2.52
CA PRO A 111 -5.43 -14.42 1.33
C PRO A 111 -4.42 -15.57 1.47
N ASP A 112 -3.97 -16.12 0.34
CA ASP A 112 -3.04 -17.24 0.28
C ASP A 112 -1.58 -16.80 0.40
N VAL A 113 -1.24 -15.61 -0.15
CA VAL A 113 0.14 -15.14 -0.19
C VAL A 113 0.26 -13.65 0.12
N ARG A 114 1.26 -13.31 0.94
CA ARG A 114 1.64 -11.94 1.24
C ARG A 114 2.91 -11.56 0.48
N ILE A 115 2.90 -10.40 -0.16
CA ILE A 115 4.06 -9.83 -0.85
C ILE A 115 4.67 -8.75 0.04
N LEU A 116 5.94 -8.90 0.41
CA LEU A 116 6.69 -7.98 1.27
C LEU A 116 8.03 -7.60 0.61
N GLY A 117 8.59 -6.46 1.00
CA GLY A 117 9.98 -6.15 0.68
C GLY A 117 10.96 -7.03 1.48
N ASP A 118 12.13 -7.29 0.93
CA ASP A 118 13.21 -8.07 1.57
C ASP A 118 13.78 -7.41 2.84
N ASP A 119 13.48 -6.13 3.08
CA ASP A 119 13.77 -5.43 4.34
C ASP A 119 12.94 -5.95 5.54
N TYR A 120 11.96 -6.80 5.30
CA TYR A 120 11.18 -7.48 6.36
C TYR A 120 11.70 -8.88 6.69
N ILE A 121 12.76 -9.37 6.04
CA ILE A 121 13.35 -10.67 6.37
C ILE A 121 13.94 -10.62 7.79
N GLY A 122 13.40 -11.48 8.67
CA GLY A 122 13.78 -11.52 10.08
C GLY A 122 13.10 -10.49 10.98
N GLU A 123 12.28 -9.60 10.43
CA GLU A 123 11.56 -8.59 11.19
C GLU A 123 10.10 -9.02 11.47
N ARG A 124 9.55 -8.49 12.57
CA ARG A 124 8.14 -8.67 12.91
C ARG A 124 7.25 -7.76 12.05
N PHE A 125 6.09 -8.28 11.64
CA PHE A 125 5.10 -7.52 10.89
C PHE A 125 3.67 -7.97 11.25
N THR A 126 2.70 -7.12 11.03
CA THR A 126 1.29 -7.42 11.33
C THR A 126 0.81 -8.66 10.60
N GLY A 127 0.35 -9.65 11.33
CA GLY A 127 -0.12 -10.94 10.79
C GLY A 127 0.98 -11.95 10.47
N ASP A 128 2.22 -11.77 10.96
CA ASP A 128 3.33 -12.72 10.79
C ASP A 128 3.10 -14.09 11.43
N HIS A 129 2.18 -14.16 12.40
CA HIS A 129 1.75 -15.40 13.06
C HIS A 129 0.66 -16.16 12.29
N LEU A 130 0.11 -15.58 11.23
CA LEU A 130 -0.92 -16.23 10.43
C LEU A 130 -0.29 -17.21 9.42
N PRO A 131 -0.97 -18.33 9.10
CA PRO A 131 -0.44 -19.34 8.19
C PRO A 131 -0.57 -18.90 6.71
N ILE A 132 0.09 -17.80 6.36
CA ILE A 132 0.07 -17.20 5.01
C ILE A 132 1.47 -17.31 4.43
N GLU A 133 1.57 -17.79 3.19
CA GLU A 133 2.84 -17.80 2.45
C GLU A 133 3.37 -16.37 2.32
N VAL A 134 4.68 -16.17 2.53
CA VAL A 134 5.33 -14.86 2.37
C VAL A 134 6.31 -14.92 1.22
N VAL A 135 6.12 -14.05 0.23
CA VAL A 135 7.03 -13.86 -0.90
C VAL A 135 7.73 -12.51 -0.73
N TYR A 136 9.05 -12.56 -0.64
CA TYR A 136 9.86 -11.34 -0.52
C TYR A 136 10.27 -10.81 -1.90
N THR A 137 10.12 -9.51 -2.08
CA THR A 137 10.57 -8.79 -3.29
C THR A 137 11.84 -8.03 -2.99
N THR A 138 12.84 -8.16 -3.90
CA THR A 138 14.10 -7.47 -3.70
C THR A 138 13.97 -5.96 -3.81
N ARG A 139 14.69 -5.24 -2.95
CA ARG A 139 14.88 -3.78 -3.01
C ARG A 139 16.23 -3.38 -3.64
N SER A 140 16.95 -4.32 -4.25
CA SER A 140 18.23 -4.06 -4.92
C SER A 140 18.16 -3.00 -6.03
N HIS A 141 16.95 -2.77 -6.60
CA HIS A 141 16.70 -1.68 -7.56
C HIS A 141 16.90 -0.27 -6.99
N GLY A 142 17.00 -0.12 -5.66
CA GLY A 142 17.32 1.15 -4.99
C GLY A 142 16.20 2.19 -4.92
N TRP A 143 15.00 1.93 -5.44
CA TRP A 143 13.85 2.83 -5.35
C TRP A 143 13.16 2.74 -3.99
N SER A 144 12.80 3.90 -3.41
CA SER A 144 11.91 4.01 -2.27
C SER A 144 11.25 5.39 -2.25
N THR A 145 10.09 5.52 -1.61
CA THR A 145 9.40 6.80 -1.44
C THR A 145 10.29 7.86 -0.78
N THR A 146 11.09 7.48 0.23
CA THR A 146 12.04 8.38 0.89
C THR A 146 13.10 8.89 -0.07
N LYS A 147 13.74 7.99 -0.84
CA LYS A 147 14.74 8.39 -1.85
C LYS A 147 14.13 9.27 -2.95
N LEU A 148 12.91 8.95 -3.39
CA LEU A 148 12.24 9.76 -4.40
C LEU A 148 11.95 11.17 -3.89
N LYS A 149 11.47 11.32 -2.64
CA LYS A 149 11.27 12.63 -1.99
C LYS A 149 12.59 13.42 -1.90
N ASP A 150 13.67 12.76 -1.49
CA ASP A 150 15.01 13.38 -1.42
C ASP A 150 15.49 13.83 -2.80
N MET A 151 15.36 13.00 -3.83
CA MET A 151 15.72 13.35 -5.21
C MET A 151 14.93 14.57 -5.71
N ILE A 152 13.61 14.59 -5.51
CA ILE A 152 12.76 15.72 -5.89
C ILE A 152 13.22 16.99 -5.17
N THR A 153 13.45 16.93 -3.86
CA THR A 153 13.90 18.07 -3.07
C THR A 153 15.24 18.61 -3.57
N ARG A 154 16.23 17.75 -3.78
CA ARG A 154 17.56 18.15 -4.30
C ARG A 154 17.48 18.78 -5.69
N MET A 155 16.68 18.21 -6.59
CA MET A 155 16.52 18.75 -7.94
C MET A 155 15.83 20.12 -7.90
N THR A 156 14.78 20.26 -7.08
CA THR A 156 14.07 21.54 -6.91
C THR A 156 14.99 22.62 -6.35
N MET A 157 15.78 22.30 -5.31
CA MET A 157 16.75 23.25 -4.73
C MET A 157 17.84 23.64 -5.71
N LYS A 158 18.32 22.70 -6.54
CA LYS A 158 19.34 22.97 -7.55
C LYS A 158 18.83 23.93 -8.64
N GLN A 159 17.57 23.75 -9.05
CA GLN A 159 16.93 24.59 -10.09
C GLN A 159 16.45 25.94 -9.54
N ASN A 160 16.05 26.00 -8.28
CA ASN A 160 15.58 27.20 -7.60
C ASN A 160 16.13 27.28 -6.15
N PRO A 161 17.34 27.80 -5.95
CA PRO A 161 17.96 27.91 -4.63
C PRO A 161 17.13 28.72 -3.59
N ASN A 162 16.22 29.57 -4.04
CA ASN A 162 15.38 30.40 -3.19
C ASN A 162 14.00 29.77 -2.88
N VAL A 163 13.75 28.51 -3.28
CA VAL A 163 12.44 27.88 -3.12
C VAL A 163 11.96 27.87 -1.65
N ILE A 164 12.85 27.60 -0.70
CA ILE A 164 12.51 27.59 0.74
C ILE A 164 12.09 28.98 1.20
N LYS A 165 12.87 30.02 0.90
CA LYS A 165 12.52 31.42 1.23
C LYS A 165 11.18 31.85 0.66
N ASN A 166 10.85 31.38 -0.55
CA ASN A 166 9.58 31.69 -1.21
C ASN A 166 8.38 30.95 -0.59
N LEU A 167 8.61 29.82 0.09
CA LEU A 167 7.56 29.05 0.79
C LEU A 167 7.29 29.63 2.20
N GLU A 168 8.32 30.14 2.89
CA GLU A 168 8.21 30.76 4.21
C GLU A 168 7.52 32.12 4.16
N ASN A 169 7.47 32.78 3.01
CA ASN A 169 6.84 34.09 2.80
C ASN A 169 5.39 34.02 2.29
N LYS A 170 4.77 32.83 2.25
CA LYS A 170 3.35 32.61 1.88
C LYS A 170 2.55 32.13 3.08
#